data_57e3641420aeef7f93c2631c7a4b8374
#
_entry.id   57e3641420aeef7f93c2631c7a4b8374
#
_cell.length_a   1.000
_cell.length_b   1.000
_cell.length_c   1.000
_cell.angle_alpha   90.00
_cell.angle_beta   90.00
_cell.angle_gamma   90.00
#
_symmetry.space_group_name_H-M   'P 1'
#
loop_
_entity.id
_entity.type
_entity.pdbx_description
1 polymer ?
#
loop_
_entity_poly.entity_id
_entity_poly.type
_entity_poly.pdbx_seq_one_letter_code
_entity_poly.pdbx_strand_id
1 'polypeptide(L)'
;MYKRQGKLLPGRDNVLEVIAHNADQPNSRWYSGAGIYRPVTLWTAPARHILPDGVQVRTLSIDPAEVEVTVQTTASGAVAVAILDGEQTVATAQAESNGKAVLRVQIPNAKLWSPDSPALYRCRAMFGDDCAETTFGVRTLSWGDDGFLLNGKRVILLGACVHHDHGVLGACCYPEAEERKVRLLQKVGYNAVRCAHNPCSKAFLDACDRLGMLVMDEYADMWYIHKTQYDYAGYLPDRWRQDLESLVRKDYSHPSVIMYSIGNEVAETAQTRGIALTKQMTEHMHSLDSTRPVTCGVNIFFNFLSSMGFGVYSDDKAKKEAEAAAKRAAAGKAAPKKKAVGS
;
A
#
# COMPACT_ATOMS: atom_id res chain seq x y z
N MET A 1 -8.57 6.82 7.55
CA MET A 1 -9.46 7.85 6.95
C MET A 1 -10.45 8.33 8.01
N TYR A 2 -10.50 9.64 8.29
CA TYR A 2 -11.44 10.20 9.26
C TYR A 2 -12.69 10.67 8.52
N LYS A 3 -13.85 10.04 8.80
CA LYS A 3 -15.16 10.54 8.32
C LYS A 3 -15.65 11.64 9.26
N ARG A 4 -15.80 12.87 8.76
CA ARG A 4 -16.24 14.05 9.55
C ARG A 4 -17.55 14.64 9.06
N GLN A 5 -18.46 13.81 8.52
CA GLN A 5 -19.71 14.26 7.88
C GLN A 5 -20.60 15.14 8.76
N GLY A 6 -20.64 14.92 10.06
CA GLY A 6 -21.51 15.70 10.97
C GLY A 6 -20.91 16.99 11.53
N LYS A 7 -19.72 17.43 11.06
CA LYS A 7 -19.03 18.61 11.61
C LYS A 7 -18.75 19.71 10.59
N LEU A 8 -19.12 19.50 9.33
CA LEU A 8 -19.02 20.53 8.30
C LEU A 8 -20.16 21.53 8.48
N LEU A 9 -19.86 22.81 8.31
CA LEU A 9 -20.81 23.92 8.36
C LEU A 9 -21.13 24.34 6.92
N PRO A 10 -22.27 23.92 6.33
CA PRO A 10 -22.63 24.29 4.97
C PRO A 10 -22.74 25.83 4.84
N GLY A 11 -22.25 26.38 3.73
CA GLY A 11 -22.30 27.81 3.44
C GLY A 11 -21.40 28.68 4.30
N ARG A 12 -20.44 28.10 5.02
CA ARG A 12 -19.44 28.80 5.84
C ARG A 12 -18.05 28.24 5.59
N ASP A 13 -17.04 29.01 5.96
CA ASP A 13 -15.66 28.52 5.96
C ASP A 13 -15.49 27.41 7.00
N ASN A 14 -14.84 26.33 6.57
CA ASN A 14 -14.48 25.22 7.43
C ASN A 14 -12.96 25.15 7.53
N VAL A 15 -12.44 25.15 8.74
CA VAL A 15 -11.00 25.04 9.00
C VAL A 15 -10.69 23.61 9.42
N LEU A 16 -9.77 22.98 8.70
CA LEU A 16 -9.17 21.69 9.06
C LEU A 16 -7.75 21.93 9.59
N GLU A 17 -7.55 21.70 10.88
CA GLU A 17 -6.23 21.70 11.48
C GLU A 17 -5.67 20.28 11.58
N VAL A 18 -4.45 20.08 11.10
CA VAL A 18 -3.72 18.80 11.17
C VAL A 18 -2.45 19.02 11.98
N ILE A 19 -2.33 18.34 13.09
CA ILE A 19 -1.15 18.37 13.95
C ILE A 19 -0.38 17.05 13.78
N ALA A 20 0.85 17.15 13.29
CA ALA A 20 1.76 16.01 13.16
C ALA A 20 2.71 15.95 14.36
N HIS A 21 2.49 14.98 15.24
CA HIS A 21 3.40 14.70 16.35
C HIS A 21 4.47 13.71 15.88
N ASN A 22 5.67 14.20 15.59
CA ASN A 22 6.83 13.38 15.15
C ASN A 22 8.08 13.67 16.01
N ALA A 23 7.87 14.08 17.27
CA ALA A 23 8.97 14.35 18.21
C ALA A 23 9.56 13.06 18.78
N ASP A 24 8.75 12.00 18.87
CA ASP A 24 9.17 10.72 19.42
C ASP A 24 10.01 9.95 18.39
N GLN A 25 11.31 9.83 18.67
CA GLN A 25 12.29 9.20 17.79
C GLN A 25 13.21 8.26 18.60
N PRO A 26 13.75 7.19 17.98
CA PRO A 26 13.54 6.75 16.59
C PRO A 26 12.20 6.01 16.43
N ASN A 27 11.49 6.29 15.32
CA ASN A 27 10.23 5.64 14.97
C ASN A 27 10.33 4.76 13.70
N SER A 28 11.45 4.80 13.01
CA SER A 28 11.77 3.96 11.86
C SER A 28 13.28 3.83 11.71
N ARG A 29 13.71 2.91 10.84
CA ARG A 29 15.14 2.68 10.52
C ARG A 29 15.58 3.42 9.26
N TRP A 30 14.73 4.23 8.69
CA TRP A 30 14.96 5.06 7.51
C TRP A 30 14.44 6.47 7.76
N TYR A 31 14.67 7.38 6.81
CA TYR A 31 14.16 8.73 6.88
C TYR A 31 12.63 8.73 6.82
N SER A 32 11.97 9.27 7.82
CA SER A 32 10.50 9.31 7.90
C SER A 32 9.91 10.71 7.70
N GLY A 33 10.70 11.78 7.83
CA GLY A 33 10.21 13.15 7.73
C GLY A 33 9.21 13.52 8.84
N ALA A 34 8.60 14.70 8.71
CA ALA A 34 7.55 15.19 9.58
C ALA A 34 6.49 15.95 8.77
N GLY A 35 5.24 15.97 9.26
CA GLY A 35 4.15 16.69 8.62
C GLY A 35 3.37 15.86 7.60
N ILE A 36 2.67 16.55 6.70
CA ILE A 36 1.86 15.96 5.64
C ILE A 36 2.75 15.73 4.42
N TYR A 37 2.97 14.48 4.04
CA TYR A 37 3.86 14.10 2.94
C TYR A 37 3.13 13.42 1.76
N ARG A 38 1.85 13.06 1.94
CA ARG A 38 0.98 12.51 0.90
C ARG A 38 -0.17 13.48 0.60
N PRO A 39 -0.78 13.42 -0.59
CA PRO A 39 -1.92 14.26 -0.94
C PRO A 39 -3.06 14.17 0.07
N VAL A 40 -3.66 15.30 0.39
CA VAL A 40 -4.92 15.39 1.15
C VAL A 40 -6.06 15.58 0.16
N THR A 41 -6.98 14.63 0.14
CA THR A 41 -8.10 14.62 -0.80
C THR A 41 -9.42 14.82 -0.07
N LEU A 42 -10.21 15.79 -0.52
CA LEU A 42 -11.60 15.96 -0.11
C LEU A 42 -12.51 15.19 -1.07
N TRP A 43 -13.25 14.22 -0.54
CA TRP A 43 -14.25 13.49 -1.28
C TRP A 43 -15.63 14.05 -1.00
N THR A 44 -16.36 14.38 -2.06
CA THR A 44 -17.77 14.77 -2.00
C THR A 44 -18.58 13.81 -2.86
N ALA A 45 -19.73 13.40 -2.36
CA ALA A 45 -20.60 12.47 -3.06
C ALA A 45 -22.07 12.70 -2.65
N PRO A 46 -23.04 12.34 -3.49
CA PRO A 46 -24.44 12.30 -3.11
C PRO A 46 -24.71 11.26 -1.99
N ALA A 47 -25.88 11.28 -1.39
CA ALA A 47 -26.23 10.35 -0.30
C ALA A 47 -26.12 8.87 -0.74
N ARG A 48 -26.52 8.59 -1.98
CA ARG A 48 -26.31 7.29 -2.64
C ARG A 48 -25.11 7.40 -3.55
N HIS A 49 -24.03 6.70 -3.21
CA HIS A 49 -22.78 6.82 -3.93
C HIS A 49 -21.97 5.52 -3.94
N ILE A 50 -20.97 5.48 -4.78
CA ILE A 50 -19.93 4.44 -4.84
C ILE A 50 -18.92 4.73 -3.73
N LEU A 51 -18.52 3.71 -2.97
CA LEU A 51 -17.56 3.89 -1.88
C LEU A 51 -16.19 4.35 -2.45
N PRO A 52 -15.40 5.14 -1.70
CA PRO A 52 -14.03 5.46 -2.08
C PRO A 52 -13.22 4.18 -2.32
N ASP A 53 -12.48 4.13 -3.45
CA ASP A 53 -11.80 2.93 -3.95
C ASP A 53 -12.72 1.70 -4.08
N GLY A 54 -14.01 1.94 -4.28
CA GLY A 54 -15.06 0.91 -4.35
C GLY A 54 -15.21 0.27 -5.73
N VAL A 55 -14.53 0.76 -6.76
CA VAL A 55 -14.47 0.14 -8.08
C VAL A 55 -13.18 -0.67 -8.18
N GLN A 56 -13.32 -1.99 -8.27
CA GLN A 56 -12.22 -2.92 -8.32
C GLN A 56 -12.32 -3.78 -9.57
N VAL A 57 -11.22 -3.97 -10.28
CA VAL A 57 -11.18 -4.76 -11.53
C VAL A 57 -10.12 -5.83 -11.42
N ARG A 58 -10.49 -7.07 -11.76
CA ARG A 58 -9.52 -8.18 -11.93
C ARG A 58 -9.74 -8.90 -13.25
N THR A 59 -8.68 -9.36 -13.85
CA THR A 59 -8.73 -10.22 -15.04
C THR A 59 -9.11 -11.65 -14.66
N LEU A 60 -10.09 -12.22 -15.35
CA LEU A 60 -10.49 -13.61 -15.22
C LEU A 60 -9.79 -14.48 -16.27
N SER A 61 -9.69 -14.00 -17.52
CA SER A 61 -9.00 -14.66 -18.63
C SER A 61 -8.45 -13.60 -19.58
N ILE A 62 -7.49 -14.02 -20.42
CA ILE A 62 -6.89 -13.15 -21.44
C ILE A 62 -7.23 -13.60 -22.87
N ASP A 63 -7.78 -14.80 -23.05
CA ASP A 63 -8.22 -15.34 -24.33
C ASP A 63 -9.42 -16.29 -24.14
N PRO A 64 -10.68 -15.84 -24.42
CA PRO A 64 -11.06 -14.45 -24.63
C PRO A 64 -10.81 -13.58 -23.40
N ALA A 65 -10.51 -12.31 -23.58
CA ALA A 65 -10.26 -11.41 -22.47
C ALA A 65 -11.55 -11.09 -21.72
N GLU A 66 -11.60 -11.46 -20.44
CA GLU A 66 -12.71 -11.20 -19.53
C GLU A 66 -12.20 -10.64 -18.22
N VAL A 67 -12.90 -9.60 -17.73
CA VAL A 67 -12.63 -8.98 -16.43
C VAL A 67 -13.86 -9.08 -15.53
N GLU A 68 -13.62 -9.16 -14.23
CA GLU A 68 -14.63 -8.99 -13.21
C GLU A 68 -14.50 -7.60 -12.61
N VAL A 69 -15.59 -6.86 -12.63
CA VAL A 69 -15.70 -5.54 -12.01
C VAL A 69 -16.56 -5.66 -10.77
N THR A 70 -16.00 -5.31 -9.62
CA THR A 70 -16.74 -5.17 -8.36
C THR A 70 -16.98 -3.69 -8.10
N VAL A 71 -18.25 -3.32 -7.82
CA VAL A 71 -18.64 -1.96 -7.44
C VAL A 71 -19.29 -1.99 -6.08
N GLN A 72 -18.70 -1.30 -5.10
CA GLN A 72 -19.25 -1.18 -3.74
C GLN A 72 -20.04 0.12 -3.62
N THR A 73 -21.30 0.02 -3.19
CA THR A 73 -22.22 1.15 -3.10
C THR A 73 -22.77 1.33 -1.70
N THR A 74 -23.26 2.54 -1.39
CA THR A 74 -23.87 2.85 -0.09
C THR A 74 -25.34 2.44 0.02
N ALA A 75 -25.96 2.03 -1.09
CA ALA A 75 -27.38 1.66 -1.15
C ALA A 75 -27.62 0.65 -2.27
N SER A 76 -28.82 0.05 -2.30
CA SER A 76 -29.27 -0.80 -3.40
C SER A 76 -29.65 0.02 -4.63
N GLY A 77 -29.46 -0.54 -5.83
CA GLY A 77 -29.88 0.04 -7.11
C GLY A 77 -29.01 -0.39 -8.27
N ALA A 78 -29.38 0.05 -9.47
CA ALA A 78 -28.68 -0.28 -10.71
C ALA A 78 -27.29 0.34 -10.76
N VAL A 79 -26.30 -0.47 -11.13
CA VAL A 79 -24.93 -0.07 -11.43
C VAL A 79 -24.67 -0.34 -12.91
N ALA A 80 -24.12 0.64 -13.61
CA ALA A 80 -23.63 0.48 -14.97
C ALA A 80 -22.12 0.68 -14.99
N VAL A 81 -21.41 -0.11 -15.79
CA VAL A 81 -19.98 0.06 -16.02
C VAL A 81 -19.67 0.18 -17.51
N ALA A 82 -18.69 1.02 -17.83
CA ALA A 82 -18.10 1.16 -19.15
C ALA A 82 -16.60 0.99 -19.07
N ILE A 83 -16.06 0.14 -19.95
CA ILE A 83 -14.62 -0.02 -20.15
C ILE A 83 -14.19 0.86 -21.31
N LEU A 84 -13.16 1.67 -21.08
CA LEU A 84 -12.65 2.63 -22.06
C LEU A 84 -11.20 2.31 -22.42
N ASP A 85 -10.89 2.32 -23.72
CA ASP A 85 -9.53 2.37 -24.28
C ASP A 85 -9.30 3.81 -24.79
N GLY A 86 -8.52 4.59 -24.06
CA GLY A 86 -8.49 6.04 -24.24
C GLY A 86 -9.87 6.66 -23.95
N GLU A 87 -10.47 7.33 -24.94
CA GLU A 87 -11.83 7.90 -24.83
C GLU A 87 -12.91 6.99 -25.44
N GLN A 88 -12.54 5.90 -26.09
CA GLN A 88 -13.47 4.98 -26.73
C GLN A 88 -14.02 3.96 -25.74
N THR A 89 -15.35 3.87 -25.62
CA THR A 89 -15.99 2.76 -24.91
C THR A 89 -15.89 1.48 -25.74
N VAL A 90 -15.23 0.46 -25.17
CA VAL A 90 -15.00 -0.85 -25.84
C VAL A 90 -15.91 -1.96 -25.30
N ALA A 91 -16.44 -1.80 -24.08
CA ALA A 91 -17.37 -2.75 -23.50
C ALA A 91 -18.22 -2.08 -22.41
N THR A 92 -19.42 -2.63 -22.17
CA THR A 92 -20.34 -2.16 -21.11
C THR A 92 -21.03 -3.36 -20.43
N ALA A 93 -21.42 -3.17 -19.16
CA ALA A 93 -22.27 -4.12 -18.44
C ALA A 93 -23.13 -3.39 -17.40
N GLN A 94 -24.19 -4.06 -16.96
CA GLN A 94 -25.09 -3.54 -15.92
C GLN A 94 -25.44 -4.66 -14.94
N ALA A 95 -25.65 -4.32 -13.66
CA ALA A 95 -26.12 -5.22 -12.63
C ALA A 95 -26.83 -4.46 -11.51
N GLU A 96 -27.66 -5.16 -10.75
CA GLU A 96 -28.21 -4.61 -9.52
C GLU A 96 -27.21 -4.75 -8.38
N SER A 97 -27.07 -3.67 -7.60
CA SER A 97 -26.31 -3.66 -6.36
C SER A 97 -27.22 -3.78 -5.14
N ASN A 98 -26.81 -4.56 -4.18
CA ASN A 98 -27.34 -4.54 -2.81
C ASN A 98 -26.20 -4.28 -1.83
N GLY A 99 -25.57 -3.09 -1.99
CA GLY A 99 -24.32 -2.73 -1.33
C GLY A 99 -23.05 -3.17 -2.08
N LYS A 100 -23.15 -4.17 -2.97
CA LYS A 100 -22.09 -4.65 -3.84
C LYS A 100 -22.70 -5.20 -5.14
N ALA A 101 -22.17 -4.77 -6.28
CA ALA A 101 -22.45 -5.37 -7.59
C ALA A 101 -21.17 -6.06 -8.09
N VAL A 102 -21.33 -7.20 -8.78
CA VAL A 102 -20.24 -7.92 -9.44
C VAL A 102 -20.66 -8.15 -10.90
N LEU A 103 -19.84 -7.66 -11.82
CA LEU A 103 -20.13 -7.70 -13.26
C LEU A 103 -18.98 -8.41 -13.98
N ARG A 104 -19.29 -9.26 -14.95
CA ARG A 104 -18.31 -9.82 -15.88
C ARG A 104 -18.40 -9.11 -17.20
N VAL A 105 -17.27 -8.69 -17.73
CA VAL A 105 -17.17 -7.88 -18.94
C VAL A 105 -16.13 -8.48 -19.87
N GLN A 106 -16.52 -8.85 -21.06
CA GLN A 106 -15.60 -9.25 -22.12
C GLN A 106 -15.07 -8.02 -22.85
N ILE A 107 -13.76 -8.00 -23.10
CA ILE A 107 -13.09 -6.90 -23.80
C ILE A 107 -12.60 -7.44 -25.14
N PRO A 108 -13.27 -7.10 -26.26
CA PRO A 108 -12.86 -7.58 -27.58
C PRO A 108 -11.48 -7.05 -27.94
N ASN A 109 -10.62 -7.91 -28.50
CA ASN A 109 -9.26 -7.56 -28.94
C ASN A 109 -8.43 -6.82 -27.88
N ALA A 110 -8.52 -7.27 -26.62
CA ALA A 110 -7.87 -6.62 -25.50
C ALA A 110 -6.35 -6.56 -25.69
N LYS A 111 -5.80 -5.38 -25.43
CA LYS A 111 -4.35 -5.15 -25.30
C LYS A 111 -3.93 -5.62 -23.91
N LEU A 112 -3.01 -6.59 -23.84
CA LEU A 112 -2.53 -7.07 -22.56
C LEU A 112 -1.51 -6.12 -21.96
N TRP A 113 -1.61 -5.92 -20.64
CA TRP A 113 -0.61 -5.18 -19.89
C TRP A 113 0.63 -6.05 -19.62
N SER A 114 1.81 -5.50 -19.88
CA SER A 114 3.11 -6.07 -19.52
C SER A 114 4.15 -4.96 -19.34
N PRO A 115 5.33 -5.21 -18.74
CA PRO A 115 6.42 -4.24 -18.68
C PRO A 115 6.79 -3.64 -20.02
N ASP A 116 6.81 -4.44 -21.09
CA ASP A 116 7.19 -4.00 -22.43
C ASP A 116 6.02 -3.32 -23.19
N SER A 117 4.79 -3.54 -22.74
CA SER A 117 3.57 -2.98 -23.35
C SER A 117 2.55 -2.66 -22.25
N PRO A 118 2.71 -1.55 -21.51
CA PRO A 118 1.90 -1.21 -20.35
C PRO A 118 0.54 -0.61 -20.75
N ALA A 119 -0.26 -1.41 -21.50
CA ALA A 119 -1.59 -1.01 -21.96
C ALA A 119 -2.58 -0.92 -20.79
N LEU A 120 -3.22 0.23 -20.65
CA LEU A 120 -4.17 0.51 -19.58
C LEU A 120 -5.54 0.85 -20.13
N TYR A 121 -6.56 0.39 -19.42
CA TYR A 121 -7.97 0.71 -19.61
C TYR A 121 -8.48 1.52 -18.42
N ARG A 122 -9.57 2.27 -18.64
CA ARG A 122 -10.36 2.89 -17.56
C ARG A 122 -11.68 2.15 -17.40
N CYS A 123 -12.06 1.85 -16.17
CA CYS A 123 -13.39 1.39 -15.82
C CYS A 123 -14.15 2.55 -15.17
N ARG A 124 -15.20 3.02 -15.85
CA ARG A 124 -16.13 4.03 -15.34
C ARG A 124 -17.36 3.31 -14.81
N ALA A 125 -17.65 3.46 -13.52
CA ALA A 125 -18.85 2.96 -12.89
C ALA A 125 -19.80 4.10 -12.57
N MET A 126 -21.08 3.90 -12.83
CA MET A 126 -22.16 4.85 -12.55
C MET A 126 -23.18 4.21 -11.60
N PHE A 127 -23.64 4.98 -10.60
CA PHE A 127 -24.63 4.57 -9.64
C PHE A 127 -25.55 5.76 -9.28
N GLY A 128 -26.74 5.82 -9.90
CA GLY A 128 -27.58 7.00 -9.83
C GLY A 128 -26.87 8.21 -10.44
N ASP A 129 -26.74 9.28 -9.66
CA ASP A 129 -26.05 10.52 -10.06
C ASP A 129 -24.53 10.50 -9.73
N ASP A 130 -24.02 9.40 -9.15
CA ASP A 130 -22.61 9.26 -8.81
C ASP A 130 -21.83 8.50 -9.87
N CYS A 131 -20.55 8.88 -10.02
CA CYS A 131 -19.64 8.28 -10.98
C CYS A 131 -18.26 8.13 -10.36
N ALA A 132 -17.65 6.95 -10.52
CA ALA A 132 -16.28 6.68 -10.09
C ALA A 132 -15.50 5.99 -11.21
N GLU A 133 -14.22 6.30 -11.30
CA GLU A 133 -13.32 5.69 -12.28
C GLU A 133 -12.13 4.99 -11.58
N THR A 134 -11.68 3.90 -12.18
CA THR A 134 -10.40 3.26 -11.84
C THR A 134 -9.67 2.86 -13.12
N THR A 135 -8.34 2.92 -13.08
CA THR A 135 -7.49 2.42 -14.16
C THR A 135 -7.08 0.99 -13.86
N PHE A 136 -6.98 0.15 -14.90
CA PHE A 136 -6.55 -1.23 -14.77
C PHE A 136 -5.84 -1.71 -16.05
N GLY A 137 -5.11 -2.82 -15.93
CA GLY A 137 -4.52 -3.52 -17.06
C GLY A 137 -5.03 -4.96 -17.15
N VAL A 138 -5.27 -5.44 -18.36
CA VAL A 138 -5.65 -6.84 -18.61
C VAL A 138 -4.41 -7.71 -18.57
N ARG A 139 -4.28 -8.55 -17.55
CA ARG A 139 -3.14 -9.45 -17.37
C ARG A 139 -3.48 -10.64 -16.49
N THR A 140 -2.75 -11.74 -16.63
CA THR A 140 -2.78 -12.88 -15.70
C THR A 140 -1.44 -13.07 -15.03
N LEU A 141 -1.47 -13.54 -13.78
CA LEU A 141 -0.30 -13.95 -13.02
C LEU A 141 -0.45 -15.41 -12.65
N SER A 142 0.65 -16.15 -12.73
CA SER A 142 0.77 -17.48 -12.14
C SER A 142 2.19 -17.70 -11.64
N TRP A 143 2.34 -18.65 -10.71
CA TRP A 143 3.62 -18.98 -10.10
C TRP A 143 3.64 -20.43 -9.70
N GLY A 144 4.81 -21.05 -9.74
CA GLY A 144 5.02 -22.47 -9.45
C GLY A 144 6.43 -22.88 -9.80
N ASP A 145 6.60 -24.16 -10.13
CA ASP A 145 7.91 -24.75 -10.46
C ASP A 145 8.57 -24.10 -11.68
N ASP A 146 7.76 -23.62 -12.62
CA ASP A 146 8.25 -22.86 -13.80
C ASP A 146 8.65 -21.41 -13.49
N GLY A 147 8.53 -20.99 -12.25
CA GLY A 147 8.79 -19.63 -11.79
C GLY A 147 7.56 -18.72 -11.83
N PHE A 148 7.80 -17.42 -11.95
CA PHE A 148 6.76 -16.39 -12.03
C PHE A 148 6.40 -16.13 -13.50
N LEU A 149 5.10 -16.25 -13.83
CA LEU A 149 4.59 -16.05 -15.18
C LEU A 149 3.64 -14.86 -15.22
N LEU A 150 3.84 -13.98 -16.19
CA LEU A 150 2.94 -12.90 -16.58
C LEU A 150 2.40 -13.18 -17.98
N ASN A 151 1.07 -13.27 -18.12
CA ASN A 151 0.42 -13.63 -19.38
C ASN A 151 0.97 -14.93 -19.98
N GLY A 152 1.24 -15.93 -19.14
CA GLY A 152 1.81 -17.22 -19.53
C GLY A 152 3.30 -17.19 -19.91
N LYS A 153 3.98 -16.05 -19.85
CA LYS A 153 5.41 -15.92 -20.14
C LYS A 153 6.22 -15.75 -18.85
N ARG A 154 7.34 -16.47 -18.75
CA ARG A 154 8.25 -16.36 -17.61
C ARG A 154 8.87 -14.97 -17.55
N VAL A 155 8.84 -14.37 -16.36
CA VAL A 155 9.48 -13.08 -16.08
C VAL A 155 10.54 -13.26 -15.02
N ILE A 156 11.75 -12.76 -15.28
CA ILE A 156 12.83 -12.68 -14.30
C ILE A 156 12.74 -11.28 -13.67
N LEU A 157 12.59 -11.24 -12.34
CA LEU A 157 12.52 -9.98 -11.59
C LEU A 157 13.94 -9.45 -11.34
N LEU A 158 14.28 -8.35 -11.97
CA LEU A 158 15.51 -7.59 -11.76
C LEU A 158 15.14 -6.32 -11.02
N GLY A 159 15.38 -6.28 -9.72
CA GLY A 159 14.88 -5.18 -8.91
C GLY A 159 15.64 -4.92 -7.63
N ALA A 160 15.19 -3.89 -6.92
CA ALA A 160 15.72 -3.48 -5.64
C ALA A 160 14.61 -2.99 -4.70
N CYS A 161 14.95 -2.90 -3.40
CA CYS A 161 14.10 -2.20 -2.45
C CYS A 161 14.16 -0.69 -2.71
N VAL A 162 13.01 -0.02 -2.63
CA VAL A 162 12.90 1.43 -2.72
C VAL A 162 12.19 1.96 -1.48
N HIS A 163 12.74 3.02 -0.89
CA HIS A 163 12.09 3.76 0.18
C HIS A 163 11.28 4.93 -0.39
N HIS A 164 10.39 5.47 0.44
CA HIS A 164 9.53 6.61 0.08
C HIS A 164 10.30 7.92 0.29
N ASP A 165 11.34 8.12 -0.49
CA ASP A 165 12.20 9.30 -0.44
C ASP A 165 12.59 9.80 -1.85
N HIS A 166 12.90 11.07 -1.94
CA HIS A 166 13.24 11.77 -3.18
C HIS A 166 14.40 12.76 -3.01
N GLY A 167 15.40 12.43 -2.21
CA GLY A 167 16.52 13.31 -1.93
C GLY A 167 16.06 14.61 -1.24
N VAL A 168 16.26 15.76 -1.89
CA VAL A 168 15.92 17.07 -1.31
C VAL A 168 14.42 17.26 -1.04
N LEU A 169 13.54 16.49 -1.69
CA LEU A 169 12.10 16.53 -1.45
C LEU A 169 11.69 15.66 -0.23
N GLY A 170 12.62 14.91 0.34
CA GLY A 170 12.33 14.01 1.44
C GLY A 170 11.27 12.98 1.08
N ALA A 171 10.29 12.78 1.97
CA ALA A 171 9.20 11.81 1.78
C ALA A 171 7.99 12.36 0.98
N CYS A 172 8.05 13.58 0.43
CA CYS A 172 6.93 14.17 -0.29
C CYS A 172 6.58 13.39 -1.56
N CYS A 173 5.32 12.97 -1.68
CA CYS A 173 4.83 12.14 -2.78
C CYS A 173 4.22 13.01 -3.89
N TYR A 174 5.05 13.64 -4.70
CA TYR A 174 4.62 14.33 -5.91
C TYR A 174 4.59 13.35 -7.10
N PRO A 175 3.52 13.31 -7.92
CA PRO A 175 3.41 12.38 -9.04
C PRO A 175 4.61 12.39 -9.98
N GLU A 176 5.13 13.59 -10.28
CA GLU A 176 6.29 13.77 -11.17
C GLU A 176 7.59 13.24 -10.56
N ALA A 177 7.74 13.34 -9.24
CA ALA A 177 8.90 12.81 -8.53
C ALA A 177 8.87 11.28 -8.48
N GLU A 178 7.68 10.70 -8.27
CA GLU A 178 7.49 9.24 -8.32
C GLU A 178 7.72 8.70 -9.73
N GLU A 179 7.18 9.34 -10.76
CA GLU A 179 7.44 8.96 -12.15
C GLU A 179 8.92 9.06 -12.50
N ARG A 180 9.60 10.13 -12.09
CA ARG A 180 11.05 10.28 -12.27
C ARG A 180 11.82 9.12 -11.61
N LYS A 181 11.44 8.71 -10.40
CA LYS A 181 12.05 7.57 -9.69
C LYS A 181 11.93 6.30 -10.51
N VAL A 182 10.73 5.97 -11.02
CA VAL A 182 10.50 4.79 -11.85
C VAL A 182 11.34 4.83 -13.12
N ARG A 183 11.38 5.96 -13.84
CA ARG A 183 12.19 6.12 -15.06
C ARG A 183 13.69 5.95 -14.79
N LEU A 184 14.20 6.44 -13.66
CA LEU A 184 15.61 6.26 -13.28
C LEU A 184 15.94 4.79 -13.00
N LEU A 185 15.05 4.07 -12.32
CA LEU A 185 15.22 2.64 -12.06
C LEU A 185 15.21 1.83 -13.37
N GLN A 186 14.29 2.12 -14.29
CA GLN A 186 14.27 1.49 -15.60
C GLN A 186 15.54 1.77 -16.42
N LYS A 187 16.05 3.02 -16.35
CA LYS A 187 17.28 3.41 -17.07
C LYS A 187 18.49 2.59 -16.65
N VAL A 188 18.55 2.10 -15.42
CA VAL A 188 19.62 1.23 -14.92
C VAL A 188 19.28 -0.26 -15.01
N GLY A 189 18.20 -0.62 -15.70
CA GLY A 189 17.85 -2.00 -16.05
C GLY A 189 16.91 -2.72 -15.07
N TYR A 190 16.33 -2.02 -14.10
CA TYR A 190 15.32 -2.62 -13.21
C TYR A 190 13.95 -2.73 -13.89
N ASN A 191 13.29 -3.88 -13.73
CA ASN A 191 11.92 -4.12 -14.13
C ASN A 191 10.97 -4.35 -12.95
N ALA A 192 11.52 -4.42 -11.73
CA ALA A 192 10.76 -4.67 -10.51
C ALA A 192 11.27 -3.85 -9.33
N VAL A 193 10.39 -3.54 -8.39
CA VAL A 193 10.71 -2.89 -7.12
C VAL A 193 9.98 -3.55 -5.96
N ARG A 194 10.58 -3.51 -4.78
CA ARG A 194 9.93 -3.80 -3.50
C ARG A 194 9.80 -2.50 -2.72
N CYS A 195 8.57 -2.16 -2.33
CA CYS A 195 8.29 -0.97 -1.53
C CYS A 195 8.71 -1.21 -0.07
N ALA A 196 9.85 -0.69 0.31
CA ALA A 196 10.44 -0.94 1.62
C ALA A 196 10.09 0.20 2.61
N HIS A 197 9.59 -0.05 3.76
CA HIS A 197 8.98 -1.28 4.31
C HIS A 197 7.59 -0.92 4.79
N ASN A 198 6.80 -0.30 3.95
CA ASN A 198 5.43 0.15 4.20
C ASN A 198 4.72 0.45 2.86
N PRO A 199 3.37 0.51 2.83
CA PRO A 199 2.62 0.70 1.60
C PRO A 199 3.01 1.95 0.82
N CYS A 200 3.23 1.79 -0.49
CA CYS A 200 3.60 2.90 -1.37
C CYS A 200 2.43 3.85 -1.66
N SER A 201 2.72 4.98 -2.28
CA SER A 201 1.71 5.96 -2.69
C SER A 201 0.94 5.50 -3.93
N LYS A 202 -0.30 5.96 -4.11
CA LYS A 202 -1.04 5.76 -5.37
C LYS A 202 -0.27 6.36 -6.55
N ALA A 203 0.31 7.54 -6.39
CA ALA A 203 1.10 8.19 -7.44
C ALA A 203 2.27 7.32 -7.92
N PHE A 204 2.92 6.58 -7.00
CA PHE A 204 3.97 5.63 -7.37
C PHE A 204 3.40 4.45 -8.17
N LEU A 205 2.28 3.86 -7.73
CA LEU A 205 1.64 2.77 -8.46
C LEU A 205 1.13 3.22 -9.84
N ASP A 206 0.51 4.39 -9.92
CA ASP A 206 0.09 4.97 -11.20
C ASP A 206 1.25 5.15 -12.19
N ALA A 207 2.43 5.56 -11.68
CA ALA A 207 3.64 5.65 -12.49
C ALA A 207 4.15 4.27 -12.90
N CYS A 208 4.14 3.28 -11.99
CA CYS A 208 4.53 1.91 -12.29
C CYS A 208 3.60 1.26 -13.34
N ASP A 209 2.28 1.50 -13.23
CA ASP A 209 1.31 1.01 -14.20
C ASP A 209 1.55 1.56 -15.60
N ARG A 210 1.78 2.88 -15.71
CA ARG A 210 2.02 3.55 -17.01
C ARG A 210 3.36 3.19 -17.64
N LEU A 211 4.36 2.93 -16.82
CA LEU A 211 5.74 2.70 -17.26
C LEU A 211 6.13 1.22 -17.31
N GLY A 212 5.28 0.31 -16.84
CA GLY A 212 5.55 -1.12 -16.87
C GLY A 212 6.54 -1.60 -15.80
N MET A 213 6.62 -0.96 -14.63
CA MET A 213 7.42 -1.41 -13.51
C MET A 213 6.62 -2.38 -12.63
N LEU A 214 7.16 -3.57 -12.36
CA LEU A 214 6.54 -4.54 -11.48
C LEU A 214 6.75 -4.17 -10.02
N VAL A 215 5.74 -4.38 -9.16
CA VAL A 215 5.77 -3.94 -7.76
C VAL A 215 5.44 -5.09 -6.82
N MET A 216 6.29 -5.30 -5.82
CA MET A 216 5.95 -5.96 -4.57
C MET A 216 5.62 -4.87 -3.55
N ASP A 217 4.34 -4.68 -3.21
CA ASP A 217 3.97 -3.74 -2.15
C ASP A 217 4.05 -4.42 -0.79
N GLU A 218 4.60 -3.72 0.19
CA GLU A 218 4.89 -4.27 1.50
C GLU A 218 4.11 -3.56 2.60
N TYR A 219 3.58 -4.36 3.55
CA TYR A 219 2.74 -3.85 4.61
C TYR A 219 3.54 -3.18 5.73
N ALA A 220 4.52 -3.88 6.32
CA ALA A 220 5.16 -3.40 7.54
C ALA A 220 6.59 -3.92 7.72
N ASP A 221 7.41 -3.12 8.39
CA ASP A 221 8.77 -3.49 8.79
C ASP A 221 8.80 -4.38 10.05
N MET A 222 7.82 -4.27 10.92
CA MET A 222 7.72 -4.96 12.20
C MET A 222 6.28 -5.46 12.44
N TRP A 223 6.10 -6.37 13.40
CA TRP A 223 4.76 -6.80 13.81
C TRP A 223 4.44 -6.37 15.25
N TYR A 224 4.82 -7.19 16.27
CA TYR A 224 4.59 -6.87 17.67
C TYR A 224 5.88 -6.75 18.49
N ILE A 225 7.04 -7.01 17.88
CA ILE A 225 8.35 -6.77 18.46
C ILE A 225 8.92 -5.47 17.89
N HIS A 226 9.18 -4.51 18.76
CA HIS A 226 9.76 -3.23 18.35
C HIS A 226 11.16 -3.38 17.75
N LYS A 227 11.40 -2.79 16.58
CA LYS A 227 12.73 -2.61 15.99
C LYS A 227 13.34 -1.29 16.38
N THR A 228 12.50 -0.29 16.62
CA THR A 228 12.86 1.00 17.18
C THR A 228 11.86 1.39 18.27
N GLN A 229 12.25 2.32 19.13
CA GLN A 229 11.51 2.63 20.35
C GLN A 229 10.05 3.05 20.12
N TYR A 230 9.78 3.80 19.06
CA TYR A 230 8.48 4.41 18.79
C TYR A 230 7.91 3.98 17.43
N ASP A 231 8.25 2.79 16.96
CA ASP A 231 7.73 2.26 15.71
C ASP A 231 6.28 1.77 15.81
N TYR A 232 5.75 1.30 14.70
CA TYR A 232 4.34 0.90 14.57
C TYR A 232 3.97 -0.40 15.32
N ALA A 233 4.93 -1.13 15.91
CA ALA A 233 4.69 -2.41 16.59
C ALA A 233 3.68 -2.29 17.74
N GLY A 234 3.59 -1.11 18.41
CA GLY A 234 2.60 -0.85 19.44
C GLY A 234 1.15 -0.75 18.95
N TYR A 235 0.93 -0.55 17.66
CA TYR A 235 -0.41 -0.40 17.06
C TYR A 235 -0.82 -1.57 16.18
N LEU A 236 0.16 -2.23 15.54
CA LEU A 236 -0.09 -3.26 14.55
C LEU A 236 -0.95 -4.42 15.05
N PRO A 237 -0.78 -4.97 16.28
CA PRO A 237 -1.58 -6.09 16.77
C PRO A 237 -3.09 -5.86 16.67
N ASP A 238 -3.53 -4.61 16.89
CA ASP A 238 -4.96 -4.24 16.89
C ASP A 238 -5.45 -3.76 15.51
N ARG A 239 -4.54 -3.44 14.58
CA ARG A 239 -4.89 -2.74 13.33
C ARG A 239 -4.59 -3.51 12.06
N TRP A 240 -3.79 -4.56 12.10
CA TRP A 240 -3.28 -5.20 10.89
C TRP A 240 -4.35 -5.65 9.90
N ARG A 241 -5.55 -6.08 10.37
CA ARG A 241 -6.64 -6.46 9.47
C ARG A 241 -7.13 -5.27 8.65
N GLN A 242 -7.43 -4.17 9.32
CA GLN A 242 -7.91 -2.94 8.69
C GLN A 242 -6.84 -2.34 7.77
N ASP A 243 -5.58 -2.43 8.16
CA ASP A 243 -4.47 -1.93 7.38
C ASP A 243 -4.28 -2.75 6.08
N LEU A 244 -4.34 -4.09 6.17
CA LEU A 244 -4.28 -4.97 5.01
C LEU A 244 -5.49 -4.78 4.08
N GLU A 245 -6.69 -4.58 4.63
CA GLU A 245 -7.87 -4.21 3.83
C GLU A 245 -7.65 -2.89 3.08
N SER A 246 -7.06 -1.89 3.73
CA SER A 246 -6.74 -0.60 3.10
C SER A 246 -5.67 -0.74 2.02
N LEU A 247 -4.63 -1.55 2.28
CA LEU A 247 -3.57 -1.85 1.32
C LEU A 247 -4.14 -2.50 0.06
N VAL A 248 -4.86 -3.61 0.22
CA VAL A 248 -5.45 -4.34 -0.91
C VAL A 248 -6.45 -3.47 -1.67
N ARG A 249 -7.29 -2.71 -0.97
CA ARG A 249 -8.27 -1.82 -1.62
C ARG A 249 -7.58 -0.78 -2.51
N LYS A 250 -6.48 -0.22 -2.06
CA LYS A 250 -5.66 0.71 -2.84
C LYS A 250 -5.04 0.03 -4.06
N ASP A 251 -4.52 -1.19 -3.90
CA ASP A 251 -3.68 -1.86 -4.88
C ASP A 251 -4.44 -2.69 -5.91
N TYR A 252 -5.69 -3.07 -5.60
CA TYR A 252 -6.43 -4.13 -6.26
C TYR A 252 -6.44 -4.02 -7.79
N SER A 253 -6.72 -2.84 -8.32
CA SER A 253 -6.83 -2.62 -9.77
C SER A 253 -5.49 -2.31 -10.45
N HIS A 254 -4.39 -2.12 -9.69
CA HIS A 254 -3.08 -1.80 -10.26
C HIS A 254 -2.43 -3.04 -10.88
N PRO A 255 -2.23 -3.10 -12.22
CA PRO A 255 -1.63 -4.25 -12.88
C PRO A 255 -0.14 -4.42 -12.53
N SER A 256 0.54 -3.35 -12.16
CA SER A 256 1.95 -3.37 -11.74
C SER A 256 2.17 -4.13 -10.44
N VAL A 257 1.21 -4.14 -9.52
CA VAL A 257 1.32 -4.90 -8.26
C VAL A 257 1.17 -6.39 -8.55
N ILE A 258 2.26 -7.13 -8.35
CA ILE A 258 2.35 -8.56 -8.68
C ILE A 258 2.46 -9.46 -7.44
N MET A 259 2.75 -8.89 -6.29
CA MET A 259 2.99 -9.63 -5.05
C MET A 259 2.78 -8.71 -3.84
N TYR A 260 2.35 -9.28 -2.74
CA TYR A 260 2.32 -8.62 -1.44
C TYR A 260 3.36 -9.20 -0.50
N SER A 261 3.97 -8.34 0.33
CA SER A 261 4.81 -8.74 1.45
C SER A 261 4.17 -8.29 2.75
N ILE A 262 4.00 -9.22 3.70
CA ILE A 262 3.35 -8.92 4.99
C ILE A 262 4.33 -8.53 6.09
N GLY A 263 5.63 -8.55 5.84
CA GLY A 263 6.63 -8.16 6.82
C GLY A 263 8.05 -8.19 6.29
N ASN A 264 8.90 -7.36 6.87
CA ASN A 264 10.33 -7.30 6.58
C ASN A 264 11.15 -7.75 7.78
N GLU A 265 11.98 -8.80 7.61
CA GLU A 265 12.92 -9.28 8.62
C GLU A 265 12.31 -9.38 10.03
N VAL A 266 11.05 -9.84 10.11
CA VAL A 266 10.29 -9.91 11.36
C VAL A 266 10.81 -11.05 12.23
N ALA A 267 11.38 -10.73 13.38
CA ALA A 267 11.95 -11.69 14.32
C ALA A 267 10.88 -12.63 14.91
N GLU A 268 9.63 -12.22 14.88
CA GLU A 268 8.47 -12.99 15.32
C GLU A 268 8.28 -14.30 14.56
N THR A 269 8.80 -14.40 13.33
CA THR A 269 8.75 -15.66 12.54
C THR A 269 9.55 -16.81 13.17
N ALA A 270 10.41 -16.53 14.15
CA ALA A 270 11.06 -17.55 15.01
C ALA A 270 10.17 -18.08 16.12
N GLN A 271 8.99 -17.51 16.35
CA GLN A 271 8.10 -17.80 17.48
C GLN A 271 6.80 -18.45 17.00
N THR A 272 6.24 -19.38 17.80
CA THR A 272 4.94 -20.02 17.49
C THR A 272 3.82 -18.98 17.24
N ARG A 273 3.77 -17.92 18.06
CA ARG A 273 2.80 -16.82 17.89
C ARG A 273 3.00 -16.10 16.54
N GLY A 274 4.23 -15.84 16.15
CA GLY A 274 4.54 -15.18 14.90
C GLY A 274 4.21 -16.05 13.69
N ILE A 275 4.49 -17.36 13.76
CA ILE A 275 4.09 -18.33 12.72
C ILE A 275 2.56 -18.33 12.56
N ALA A 276 1.82 -18.34 13.68
CA ALA A 276 0.36 -18.26 13.65
C ALA A 276 -0.14 -16.94 13.06
N LEU A 277 0.51 -15.81 13.37
CA LEU A 277 0.18 -14.50 12.80
C LEU A 277 0.49 -14.45 11.30
N THR A 278 1.62 -15.02 10.84
CA THR A 278 1.94 -15.16 9.41
C THR A 278 0.81 -15.85 8.67
N LYS A 279 0.33 -16.98 9.20
CA LYS A 279 -0.80 -17.72 8.62
C LYS A 279 -2.05 -16.85 8.55
N GLN A 280 -2.44 -16.21 9.65
CA GLN A 280 -3.63 -15.37 9.72
C GLN A 280 -3.58 -14.19 8.74
N MET A 281 -2.43 -13.49 8.65
CA MET A 281 -2.26 -12.39 7.70
C MET A 281 -2.32 -12.87 6.25
N THR A 282 -1.68 -14.00 5.94
CA THR A 282 -1.69 -14.58 4.59
C THR A 282 -3.09 -15.02 4.17
N GLU A 283 -3.82 -15.73 5.06
CA GLU A 283 -5.20 -16.15 4.80
C GLU A 283 -6.12 -14.94 4.62
N HIS A 284 -5.95 -13.89 5.45
CA HIS A 284 -6.72 -12.66 5.33
C HIS A 284 -6.43 -11.95 4.01
N MET A 285 -5.15 -11.80 3.62
CA MET A 285 -4.78 -11.22 2.32
C MET A 285 -5.41 -11.99 1.16
N HIS A 286 -5.33 -13.33 1.15
CA HIS A 286 -5.93 -14.17 0.10
C HIS A 286 -7.47 -14.08 0.09
N SER A 287 -8.11 -13.81 1.23
CA SER A 287 -9.55 -13.56 1.27
C SER A 287 -9.96 -12.23 0.63
N LEU A 288 -9.04 -11.25 0.62
CA LEU A 288 -9.24 -9.93 0.00
C LEU A 288 -8.83 -9.94 -1.47
N ASP A 289 -7.71 -10.58 -1.79
CA ASP A 289 -7.18 -10.70 -3.14
C ASP A 289 -6.47 -12.06 -3.34
N SER A 290 -7.12 -12.96 -4.06
CA SER A 290 -6.59 -14.28 -4.40
C SER A 290 -5.76 -14.29 -5.70
N THR A 291 -5.55 -13.15 -6.35
CA THR A 291 -4.88 -13.05 -7.66
C THR A 291 -3.37 -12.83 -7.56
N ARG A 292 -2.85 -12.59 -6.37
CA ARG A 292 -1.44 -12.29 -6.11
C ARG A 292 -0.88 -13.18 -5.01
N PRO A 293 0.38 -13.64 -5.12
CA PRO A 293 1.06 -14.33 -4.05
C PRO A 293 1.35 -13.39 -2.88
N VAL A 294 1.39 -13.97 -1.68
CA VAL A 294 1.76 -13.30 -0.44
C VAL A 294 3.06 -13.89 0.08
N THR A 295 4.01 -13.04 0.43
CA THR A 295 5.31 -13.42 0.99
C THR A 295 5.59 -12.69 2.30
N CYS A 296 6.66 -13.08 2.97
CA CYS A 296 7.19 -12.41 4.15
C CYS A 296 8.71 -12.37 4.05
N GLY A 297 9.31 -11.22 4.28
CA GLY A 297 10.76 -11.09 4.40
C GLY A 297 11.26 -11.74 5.68
N VAL A 298 11.73 -13.00 5.60
CA VAL A 298 12.29 -13.74 6.73
C VAL A 298 13.82 -13.60 6.73
N ASN A 299 14.37 -13.12 7.85
CA ASN A 299 15.82 -13.15 8.07
C ASN A 299 16.18 -14.40 8.86
N ILE A 300 16.67 -15.43 8.17
CA ILE A 300 17.01 -16.73 8.77
C ILE A 300 18.08 -16.57 9.85
N PHE A 301 19.05 -15.68 9.67
CA PHE A 301 20.10 -15.43 10.66
C PHE A 301 19.52 -14.81 11.94
N PHE A 302 18.62 -13.85 11.83
CA PHE A 302 17.94 -13.27 12.99
C PHE A 302 17.05 -14.30 13.71
N ASN A 303 16.35 -15.14 12.95
CA ASN A 303 15.55 -16.24 13.52
C ASN A 303 16.44 -17.25 14.27
N PHE A 304 17.59 -17.60 13.71
CA PHE A 304 18.56 -18.48 14.36
C PHE A 304 19.07 -17.86 15.66
N LEU A 305 19.49 -16.61 15.67
CA LEU A 305 19.91 -15.90 16.88
C LEU A 305 18.79 -15.85 17.93
N SER A 306 17.57 -15.55 17.50
CA SER A 306 16.40 -15.53 18.39
C SER A 306 16.11 -16.90 18.99
N SER A 307 16.27 -17.99 18.24
CA SER A 307 16.08 -19.37 18.75
C SER A 307 17.15 -19.76 19.79
N MET A 308 18.31 -19.14 19.72
CA MET A 308 19.41 -19.33 20.69
C MET A 308 19.29 -18.40 21.92
N GLY A 309 18.22 -17.59 22.01
CA GLY A 309 18.05 -16.63 23.10
C GLY A 309 18.80 -15.29 22.92
N PHE A 310 19.46 -15.09 21.76
CA PHE A 310 20.06 -13.81 21.41
C PHE A 310 19.00 -12.97 20.67
N GLY A 311 18.25 -12.14 21.38
CA GLY A 311 17.30 -11.22 20.76
C GLY A 311 18.00 -10.16 19.94
N VAL A 312 17.89 -10.20 18.61
CA VAL A 312 18.33 -9.09 17.72
C VAL A 312 17.41 -7.89 17.91
N TYR A 313 16.11 -8.20 18.04
CA TYR A 313 15.06 -7.27 18.42
C TYR A 313 14.25 -7.92 19.54
N SER A 314 14.05 -7.23 20.65
CA SER A 314 13.21 -7.71 21.76
C SER A 314 12.60 -6.52 22.49
N ASP A 315 11.42 -6.71 23.05
CA ASP A 315 10.76 -5.69 23.87
C ASP A 315 11.64 -5.26 25.06
N ASP A 316 12.43 -6.19 25.62
CA ASP A 316 13.38 -5.88 26.69
C ASP A 316 14.53 -4.98 26.22
N LYS A 317 14.97 -5.12 24.96
CA LYS A 317 15.98 -4.24 24.36
C LYS A 317 15.40 -2.87 24.12
N ALA A 318 14.20 -2.78 23.54
CA ALA A 318 13.50 -1.53 23.35
C ALA A 318 13.25 -0.80 24.68
N LYS A 319 12.85 -1.50 25.73
CA LYS A 319 12.71 -0.93 27.08
C LYS A 319 14.04 -0.41 27.63
N LYS A 320 15.12 -1.18 27.51
CA LYS A 320 16.46 -0.76 27.96
C LYS A 320 16.98 0.45 27.19
N GLU A 321 16.74 0.50 25.89
CA GLU A 321 17.12 1.65 25.05
C GLU A 321 16.28 2.88 25.40
N ALA A 322 14.96 2.71 25.69
CA ALA A 322 14.08 3.77 26.16
C ALA A 322 14.54 4.33 27.50
N GLU A 323 14.85 3.46 28.46
CA GLU A 323 15.38 3.87 29.77
C GLU A 323 16.74 4.58 29.66
N ALA A 324 17.61 4.09 28.78
CA ALA A 324 18.90 4.72 28.52
C ALA A 324 18.74 6.10 27.85
N ALA A 325 17.83 6.24 26.91
CA ALA A 325 17.50 7.51 26.27
C ALA A 325 16.90 8.52 27.27
N ALA A 326 15.95 8.07 28.11
CA ALA A 326 15.36 8.90 29.14
C ALA A 326 16.41 9.37 30.17
N LYS A 327 17.33 8.49 30.59
CA LYS A 327 18.47 8.87 31.47
C LYS A 327 19.39 9.90 30.83
N ARG A 328 19.69 9.77 29.53
CA ARG A 328 20.51 10.76 28.80
C ARG A 328 19.79 12.12 28.70
N ALA A 329 18.51 12.13 28.40
CA ALA A 329 17.71 13.35 28.35
C ALA A 329 17.60 14.06 29.71
N ALA A 330 17.47 13.30 30.79
CA ALA A 330 17.48 13.82 32.14
C ALA A 330 18.85 14.40 32.55
N ALA A 331 19.95 13.72 32.17
CA ALA A 331 21.32 14.20 32.42
C ALA A 331 21.66 15.47 31.61
N GLY A 332 21.17 15.57 30.37
CA GLY A 332 21.33 16.78 29.54
C GLY A 332 20.56 18.01 30.06
N LYS A 333 19.48 17.81 30.81
CA LYS A 333 18.75 18.91 31.46
C LYS A 333 19.39 19.37 32.78
N ALA A 334 20.33 18.61 33.32
CA ALA A 334 21.05 18.91 34.58
C ALA A 334 22.36 19.69 34.38
N ALA A 335 22.66 20.19 33.17
CA ALA A 335 23.82 21.05 32.96
C ALA A 335 23.67 22.38 33.73
N PRO A 336 24.70 22.82 34.51
CA PRO A 336 24.53 23.94 35.45
C PRO A 336 24.33 25.25 34.68
N LYS A 337 23.33 26.01 35.12
CA LYS A 337 23.17 27.42 34.75
C LYS A 337 24.49 28.14 35.04
N LYS A 338 25.20 28.59 34.03
CA LYS A 338 26.36 29.49 34.19
C LYS A 338 25.87 30.71 34.98
N LYS A 339 26.44 30.92 36.17
CA LYS A 339 26.28 32.15 36.91
C LYS A 339 26.75 33.30 36.02
N ALA A 340 25.87 34.25 35.76
CA ALA A 340 26.26 35.54 35.20
C ALA A 340 27.21 36.18 36.19
N VAL A 341 28.46 36.39 35.79
CA VAL A 341 29.39 37.27 36.51
C VAL A 341 29.06 38.65 36.03
N GLY A 342 28.49 39.43 36.96
CA GLY A 342 28.33 40.87 36.76
C GLY A 342 29.67 41.57 36.96
N SER A 343 29.96 42.49 36.10
CA SER A 343 30.67 43.74 36.30
C SER A 343 30.34 44.69 35.15
#